data_5b7d69c026b77a2fe770accd3e34d9ae
#
_entry.id   5b7d69c026b77a2fe770accd3e34d9ae
#
_cell.length_a   1.000
_cell.length_b   1.000
_cell.length_c   1.000
_cell.angle_alpha   90.00
_cell.angle_beta   90.00
_cell.angle_gamma   90.00
#
_symmetry.space_group_name_H-M   'P 1'
#
loop_
_entity.id
_entity.type
_entity.pdbx_description
1 polymer ?
#
loop_
_entity_poly.entity_id
_entity_poly.type
_entity_poly.pdbx_seq_one_letter_code
_entity_poly.pdbx_strand_id
1 'polypeptide(L)'
;MVKVEPGGLGIAVTQILEDYSKEVVDITNEEIRQVTKEAVAMLKATSPVRKSHSKGYANAWTSKKGPSKFSGVETRIIYNRQGQLTHLLENGHAIANGWGRYPGTTNRYIHIQPVEDWVVEELPKRIERKLSR
;
A
#
# COMPACT_ATOMS: atom_id res chain seq x y z
N MET A 1 11.45 -19.01 32.36
CA MET A 1 12.77 -19.61 32.09
C MET A 1 12.62 -20.96 31.42
N VAL A 2 13.28 -21.16 30.34
CA VAL A 2 13.17 -22.40 29.59
C VAL A 2 14.22 -23.38 30.12
N LYS A 3 13.79 -24.50 30.67
CA LYS A 3 14.67 -25.59 31.01
C LYS A 3 14.92 -26.47 29.81
N VAL A 4 16.17 -26.69 29.44
CA VAL A 4 16.53 -27.43 28.26
C VAL A 4 17.45 -28.59 28.62
N GLU A 5 17.04 -29.79 28.26
CA GLU A 5 17.90 -30.98 28.33
C GLU A 5 19.01 -30.87 27.29
N PRO A 6 20.18 -31.49 27.50
CA PRO A 6 21.28 -31.39 26.54
C PRO A 6 20.88 -31.79 25.10
N GLY A 7 20.02 -32.77 24.93
CA GLY A 7 19.55 -33.19 23.60
C GLY A 7 18.40 -32.36 23.05
N GLY A 8 17.81 -31.46 23.86
CA GLY A 8 16.67 -30.65 23.48
C GLY A 8 16.97 -29.18 23.18
N LEU A 9 18.24 -28.77 23.31
CA LEU A 9 18.62 -27.34 23.15
C LEU A 9 18.26 -26.81 21.77
N GLY A 10 18.56 -27.53 20.71
CA GLY A 10 18.25 -27.11 19.34
C GLY A 10 16.77 -26.95 19.10
N ILE A 11 15.94 -27.84 19.65
CA ILE A 11 14.48 -27.76 19.55
C ILE A 11 13.95 -26.52 20.25
N ALA A 12 14.44 -26.23 21.47
CA ALA A 12 14.02 -25.06 22.23
C ALA A 12 14.38 -23.75 21.54
N VAL A 13 15.59 -23.66 20.97
CA VAL A 13 16.03 -22.47 20.23
C VAL A 13 15.16 -22.29 18.97
N THR A 14 14.91 -23.35 18.23
CA THR A 14 14.05 -23.33 17.05
C THR A 14 12.64 -22.80 17.40
N GLN A 15 12.06 -23.31 18.49
CA GLN A 15 10.73 -22.89 18.94
C GLN A 15 10.68 -21.39 19.28
N ILE A 16 11.70 -20.90 19.98
CA ILE A 16 11.81 -19.46 20.32
C ILE A 16 11.88 -18.61 19.05
N LEU A 17 12.67 -19.01 18.06
CA LEU A 17 12.81 -18.30 16.79
C LEU A 17 11.52 -18.32 15.99
N GLU A 18 10.81 -19.45 15.97
CA GLU A 18 9.51 -19.55 15.27
C GLU A 18 8.48 -18.63 15.93
N ASP A 19 8.38 -18.61 17.25
CA ASP A 19 7.45 -17.77 17.98
C ASP A 19 7.75 -16.29 17.74
N TYR A 20 9.03 -15.91 17.75
CA TYR A 20 9.45 -14.54 17.45
C TYR A 20 9.11 -14.13 16.01
N SER A 21 9.39 -15.01 15.05
CA SER A 21 9.08 -14.76 13.64
C SER A 21 7.58 -14.58 13.41
N LYS A 22 6.76 -15.39 14.09
CA LYS A 22 5.30 -15.29 14.00
C LYS A 22 4.83 -13.93 14.54
N GLU A 23 5.35 -13.50 15.69
CA GLU A 23 5.00 -12.20 16.26
C GLU A 23 5.34 -11.06 15.31
N VAL A 24 6.53 -11.07 14.73
CA VAL A 24 6.97 -10.06 13.75
C VAL A 24 6.05 -10.06 12.53
N VAL A 25 5.70 -11.23 12.01
CA VAL A 25 4.80 -11.35 10.85
C VAL A 25 3.41 -10.81 11.19
N ASP A 26 2.87 -11.16 12.35
CA ASP A 26 1.53 -10.71 12.76
C ASP A 26 1.49 -9.18 12.90
N ILE A 27 2.49 -8.59 13.54
CA ILE A 27 2.62 -7.13 13.67
C ILE A 27 2.73 -6.47 12.29
N THR A 28 3.59 -7.02 11.44
CA THR A 28 3.80 -6.49 10.08
C THR A 28 2.50 -6.51 9.28
N ASN A 29 1.77 -7.63 9.31
CA ASN A 29 0.51 -7.76 8.60
C ASN A 29 -0.55 -6.80 9.12
N GLU A 30 -0.63 -6.60 10.42
CA GLU A 30 -1.56 -5.64 11.01
C GLU A 30 -1.26 -4.22 10.52
N GLU A 31 0.02 -3.82 10.54
CA GLU A 31 0.40 -2.49 10.09
C GLU A 31 0.22 -2.32 8.57
N ILE A 32 0.47 -3.37 7.77
CA ILE A 32 0.19 -3.35 6.33
C ILE A 32 -1.30 -3.08 6.10
N ARG A 33 -2.19 -3.76 6.81
CA ARG A 33 -3.63 -3.55 6.67
C ARG A 33 -4.04 -2.15 7.08
N GLN A 34 -3.51 -1.66 8.19
CA GLN A 34 -3.85 -0.34 8.71
C GLN A 34 -3.35 0.78 7.79
N VAL A 35 -2.09 0.71 7.36
CA VAL A 35 -1.51 1.69 6.43
C VAL A 35 -2.22 1.67 5.08
N THR A 36 -2.58 0.48 4.58
CA THR A 36 -3.36 0.35 3.35
C THR A 36 -4.70 1.06 3.45
N LYS A 37 -5.41 0.86 4.55
CA LYS A 37 -6.70 1.52 4.80
C LYS A 37 -6.55 3.04 4.81
N GLU A 38 -5.54 3.55 5.49
CA GLU A 38 -5.27 4.99 5.55
C GLU A 38 -4.85 5.55 4.20
N ALA A 39 -4.02 4.82 3.45
CA ALA A 39 -3.61 5.22 2.11
C ALA A 39 -4.80 5.31 1.15
N VAL A 40 -5.71 4.34 1.18
CA VAL A 40 -6.94 4.37 0.39
C VAL A 40 -7.78 5.60 0.75
N ALA A 41 -7.93 5.90 2.04
CA ALA A 41 -8.67 7.07 2.49
C ALA A 41 -8.01 8.38 2.01
N MET A 42 -6.68 8.47 2.05
CA MET A 42 -5.93 9.63 1.55
C MET A 42 -6.14 9.80 0.03
N LEU A 43 -6.08 8.72 -0.74
CA LEU A 43 -6.30 8.76 -2.18
C LEU A 43 -7.72 9.21 -2.52
N LYS A 44 -8.72 8.76 -1.78
CA LYS A 44 -10.11 9.22 -1.95
C LYS A 44 -10.25 10.71 -1.66
N ALA A 45 -9.55 11.20 -0.65
CA ALA A 45 -9.63 12.60 -0.24
C ALA A 45 -8.88 13.54 -1.19
N THR A 46 -7.80 13.07 -1.82
CA THR A 46 -6.91 13.90 -2.63
C THR A 46 -7.04 13.70 -4.13
N SER A 47 -7.83 12.73 -4.58
CA SER A 47 -8.04 12.49 -6.00
C SER A 47 -8.89 13.58 -6.64
N PRO A 48 -8.65 13.89 -7.93
CA PRO A 48 -9.41 14.93 -8.60
C PRO A 48 -10.89 14.58 -8.72
N VAL A 49 -11.74 15.61 -8.60
CA VAL A 49 -13.19 15.52 -8.74
C VAL A 49 -13.60 16.30 -9.97
N ARG A 50 -14.47 15.72 -10.81
CA ARG A 50 -14.97 16.41 -12.01
C ARG A 50 -15.79 17.63 -11.62
N LYS A 51 -15.83 18.61 -12.55
CA LYS A 51 -16.63 19.84 -12.39
C LYS A 51 -18.12 19.56 -12.16
N SER A 52 -18.61 18.40 -12.64
CA SER A 52 -19.98 17.93 -12.45
C SER A 52 -20.24 17.35 -11.05
N HIS A 53 -19.32 17.51 -10.12
CA HIS A 53 -19.39 17.00 -8.75
C HIS A 53 -19.45 15.48 -8.64
N SER A 54 -19.06 14.76 -9.72
CA SER A 54 -18.95 13.31 -9.66
C SER A 54 -17.66 12.91 -8.94
N LYS A 55 -17.80 12.15 -7.87
CA LYS A 55 -16.69 11.58 -7.12
C LYS A 55 -16.38 10.15 -7.53
N GLY A 56 -16.84 9.73 -8.72
CA GLY A 56 -16.71 8.35 -9.17
C GLY A 56 -15.27 7.84 -9.14
N TYR A 57 -14.33 8.62 -9.68
CA TYR A 57 -12.91 8.26 -9.66
C TYR A 57 -12.36 8.23 -8.25
N ALA A 58 -12.59 9.29 -7.47
CA ALA A 58 -12.08 9.36 -6.10
C ALA A 58 -12.62 8.22 -5.23
N ASN A 59 -13.89 7.87 -5.37
CA ASN A 59 -14.52 6.81 -4.59
C ASN A 59 -14.18 5.41 -5.09
N ALA A 60 -13.56 5.29 -6.26
CA ALA A 60 -13.21 4.00 -6.85
C ALA A 60 -11.90 3.40 -6.32
N TRP A 61 -11.21 4.09 -5.44
CA TRP A 61 -10.01 3.55 -4.79
C TRP A 61 -10.37 2.43 -3.83
N THR A 62 -9.64 1.33 -3.94
CA THR A 62 -9.82 0.16 -3.10
C THR A 62 -8.51 -0.64 -3.02
N SER A 63 -8.52 -1.73 -2.28
CA SER A 63 -7.36 -2.60 -2.17
C SER A 63 -7.78 -4.06 -2.24
N LYS A 64 -6.81 -4.92 -2.56
CA LYS A 64 -7.00 -6.36 -2.57
C LYS A 64 -5.73 -7.04 -2.10
N LYS A 65 -5.84 -8.32 -1.70
CA LYS A 65 -4.67 -9.13 -1.44
C LYS A 65 -3.99 -9.49 -2.76
N GLY A 66 -2.67 -9.37 -2.77
CA GLY A 66 -1.84 -9.86 -3.87
C GLY A 66 -1.11 -11.14 -3.47
N PRO A 67 -0.34 -11.73 -4.41
CA PRO A 67 0.50 -12.89 -4.11
C PRO A 67 1.53 -12.53 -3.04
N SER A 68 1.68 -13.38 -2.03
CA SER A 68 2.67 -13.17 -0.98
C SER A 68 4.07 -13.40 -1.54
N LYS A 69 4.96 -12.41 -1.39
CA LYS A 69 6.36 -12.51 -1.79
C LYS A 69 7.24 -13.10 -0.69
N PHE A 70 6.81 -12.98 0.54
CA PHE A 70 7.51 -13.49 1.71
C PHE A 70 6.56 -14.34 2.53
N SER A 71 7.04 -15.49 3.03
CA SER A 71 6.23 -16.41 3.79
C SER A 71 5.48 -15.73 4.94
N GLY A 72 4.17 -15.81 4.91
CA GLY A 72 3.29 -15.27 5.94
C GLY A 72 3.04 -13.77 5.88
N VAL A 73 3.82 -13.01 5.09
CA VAL A 73 3.65 -11.56 4.99
C VAL A 73 2.65 -11.23 3.89
N GLU A 74 1.63 -10.43 4.25
CA GLU A 74 0.61 -10.01 3.29
C GLU A 74 1.16 -9.03 2.26
N THR A 75 0.68 -9.16 1.04
CA THR A 75 0.82 -8.12 0.02
C THR A 75 -0.54 -7.52 -0.22
N ARG A 76 -0.63 -6.21 -0.13
CA ARG A 76 -1.85 -5.45 -0.44
C ARG A 76 -1.60 -4.60 -1.68
N ILE A 77 -2.52 -4.67 -2.62
CA ILE A 77 -2.46 -3.90 -3.84
C ILE A 77 -3.56 -2.84 -3.77
N ILE A 78 -3.16 -1.58 -3.79
CA ILE A 78 -4.09 -0.45 -3.86
C ILE A 78 -4.30 -0.12 -5.32
N TYR A 79 -5.54 -0.08 -5.75
CA TYR A 79 -5.87 0.20 -7.15
C TYR A 79 -7.16 0.99 -7.25
N ASN A 80 -7.36 1.59 -8.41
CA ASN A 80 -8.60 2.30 -8.73
C ASN A 80 -9.40 1.46 -9.72
N ARG A 81 -10.69 1.28 -9.47
CA ARG A 81 -11.58 0.54 -10.37
C ARG A 81 -11.72 1.22 -11.73
N GLN A 82 -11.40 2.51 -11.82
CA GLN A 82 -11.32 3.26 -13.07
C GLN A 82 -9.85 3.44 -13.49
N GLY A 83 -9.11 2.35 -13.55
CA GLY A 83 -7.65 2.36 -13.75
C GLY A 83 -7.16 3.09 -15.00
N GLN A 84 -8.00 3.18 -16.04
CA GLN A 84 -7.65 3.91 -17.26
C GLN A 84 -7.41 5.40 -17.00
N LEU A 85 -8.13 5.99 -16.04
CA LEU A 85 -7.98 7.40 -15.69
C LEU A 85 -6.75 7.66 -14.83
N THR A 86 -6.33 6.68 -14.04
CA THR A 86 -5.22 6.82 -13.09
C THR A 86 -3.94 7.28 -13.80
N HIS A 87 -3.56 6.58 -14.85
CA HIS A 87 -2.36 6.88 -15.62
C HIS A 87 -2.43 8.27 -16.27
N LEU A 88 -3.58 8.61 -16.87
CA LEU A 88 -3.77 9.88 -17.55
C LEU A 88 -3.71 11.06 -16.59
N LEU A 89 -4.28 10.91 -15.40
CA LEU A 89 -4.30 11.97 -14.40
C LEU A 89 -2.92 12.20 -13.79
N GLU A 90 -2.21 11.13 -13.47
CA GLU A 90 -0.90 11.24 -12.83
C GLU A 90 0.16 11.80 -13.78
N ASN A 91 0.14 11.41 -15.03
CA ASN A 91 1.19 11.73 -16.01
C ASN A 91 0.76 12.79 -17.05
N GLY A 92 -0.52 13.15 -17.08
CA GLY A 92 -1.08 13.96 -18.16
C GLY A 92 -1.24 13.14 -19.43
N HIS A 93 -1.86 13.72 -20.43
CA HIS A 93 -2.05 13.08 -21.74
C HIS A 93 -2.14 14.13 -22.83
N ALA A 94 -1.87 13.71 -24.06
CA ALA A 94 -1.99 14.59 -25.22
C ALA A 94 -3.44 14.98 -25.45
N ILE A 95 -3.67 16.26 -25.74
CA ILE A 95 -5.00 16.77 -26.06
C ILE A 95 -5.21 16.61 -27.56
N ALA A 96 -6.12 15.72 -27.95
CA ALA A 96 -6.49 15.53 -29.35
C ALA A 96 -7.61 16.51 -29.72
N ASN A 97 -7.42 17.26 -30.83
CA ASN A 97 -8.50 18.04 -31.40
C ASN A 97 -9.19 17.23 -32.52
N GLY A 98 -10.30 17.75 -33.07
CA GLY A 98 -11.06 17.07 -34.11
C GLY A 98 -10.31 16.87 -35.43
N TRP A 99 -9.12 17.41 -35.57
CA TRP A 99 -8.28 17.33 -36.77
C TRP A 99 -7.11 16.37 -36.63
N GLY A 100 -7.07 15.60 -35.54
CA GLY A 100 -5.99 14.66 -35.27
C GLY A 100 -4.68 15.31 -34.82
N ARG A 101 -4.65 16.59 -34.52
CA ARG A 101 -3.48 17.30 -33.99
C ARG A 101 -3.54 17.37 -32.50
N TYR A 102 -2.36 17.42 -31.89
CA TYR A 102 -2.23 17.49 -30.43
C TYR A 102 -1.70 18.89 -30.06
N PRO A 103 -2.59 19.83 -29.67
CA PRO A 103 -2.17 21.20 -29.35
C PRO A 103 -1.38 21.30 -28.05
N GLY A 104 -1.28 20.22 -27.30
CA GLY A 104 -0.54 20.19 -26.07
C GLY A 104 -0.88 18.97 -25.23
N THR A 105 -0.51 19.01 -23.97
CA THR A 105 -0.86 17.97 -22.99
C THR A 105 -1.72 18.55 -21.92
N THR A 106 -2.57 17.71 -21.31
CA THR A 106 -3.30 18.10 -20.12
C THR A 106 -2.33 18.29 -18.96
N ASN A 107 -2.68 19.14 -18.00
CA ASN A 107 -1.92 19.29 -16.78
C ASN A 107 -1.93 17.96 -16.02
N ARG A 108 -0.77 17.61 -15.45
CA ARG A 108 -0.68 16.47 -14.56
C ARG A 108 -1.43 16.79 -13.27
N TYR A 109 -2.16 15.84 -12.77
CA TYR A 109 -2.77 15.90 -11.45
C TYR A 109 -2.13 14.83 -10.57
N ILE A 110 -1.03 15.19 -9.94
CA ILE A 110 -0.24 14.26 -9.12
C ILE A 110 -0.98 14.02 -7.81
N HIS A 111 -1.44 12.80 -7.60
CA HIS A 111 -2.17 12.41 -6.39
C HIS A 111 -1.71 11.07 -5.82
N ILE A 112 -1.07 10.23 -6.63
CA ILE A 112 -0.59 8.91 -6.20
C ILE A 112 0.77 9.03 -5.53
N GLN A 113 1.70 9.76 -6.15
CA GLN A 113 3.08 9.86 -5.66
C GLN A 113 3.18 10.34 -4.21
N PRO A 114 2.44 11.38 -3.77
CA PRO A 114 2.50 11.78 -2.36
C PRO A 114 2.05 10.70 -1.39
N VAL A 115 1.02 9.91 -1.75
CA VAL A 115 0.53 8.83 -0.91
C VAL A 115 1.52 7.66 -0.90
N GLU A 116 2.09 7.33 -2.05
CA GLU A 116 3.13 6.31 -2.15
C GLU A 116 4.34 6.66 -1.28
N ASP A 117 4.81 7.90 -1.36
CA ASP A 117 5.91 8.40 -0.54
C ASP A 117 5.58 8.30 0.95
N TRP A 118 4.36 8.64 1.32
CA TRP A 118 3.89 8.53 2.70
C TRP A 118 3.91 7.07 3.19
N VAL A 119 3.42 6.13 2.37
CA VAL A 119 3.42 4.70 2.72
C VAL A 119 4.84 4.18 2.92
N VAL A 120 5.73 4.49 1.99
CA VAL A 120 7.13 4.05 2.03
C VAL A 120 7.84 4.55 3.29
N GLU A 121 7.51 5.74 3.74
CA GLU A 121 8.09 6.33 4.96
C GLU A 121 7.40 5.82 6.23
N GLU A 122 6.07 5.77 6.22
CA GLU A 122 5.28 5.51 7.42
C GLU A 122 5.25 4.04 7.84
N LEU A 123 5.17 3.12 6.89
CA LEU A 123 5.03 1.70 7.20
C LEU A 123 6.21 1.15 8.01
N PRO A 124 7.47 1.37 7.60
CA PRO A 124 8.60 0.90 8.41
C PRO A 124 8.64 1.50 9.81
N LYS A 125 8.30 2.77 9.94
CA LYS A 125 8.26 3.45 11.24
C LYS A 125 7.25 2.82 12.19
N ARG A 126 6.07 2.46 11.69
CA ARG A 126 5.02 1.84 12.50
C ARG A 126 5.41 0.44 12.94
N ILE A 127 5.96 -0.35 12.04
CA ILE A 127 6.43 -1.70 12.35
C ILE A 127 7.53 -1.62 13.42
N GLU A 128 8.52 -0.76 13.21
CA GLU A 128 9.63 -0.56 14.14
C GLU A 128 9.14 -0.14 15.53
N ARG A 129 8.20 0.80 15.58
CA ARG A 129 7.61 1.28 16.83
C ARG A 129 6.90 0.16 17.59
N LYS A 130 6.18 -0.70 16.89
CA LYS A 130 5.48 -1.84 17.49
C LYS A 130 6.45 -2.89 18.01
N LEU A 131 7.54 -3.13 17.30
CA LEU A 131 8.55 -4.10 17.69
C LEU A 131 9.42 -3.62 18.86
N SER A 132 9.50 -2.32 19.09
CA SER A 132 10.31 -1.72 20.14
C SER A 132 9.64 -1.71 21.51
N ARG A 133 8.43 -2.22 21.61
CA ARG A 133 7.71 -2.29 22.90
C ARG A 133 8.12 -3.49 23.73
#